data_6aa2aadfb85b7bb2c4e88d27e0bab69b
#
_entry.id   6aa2aadfb85b7bb2c4e88d27e0bab69b
#
_cell.length_a   1.000
_cell.length_b   1.000
_cell.length_c   1.000
_cell.angle_alpha   90.00
_cell.angle_beta   90.00
_cell.angle_gamma   90.00
#
_symmetry.space_group_name_H-M   'P 1'
#
loop_
_entity.id
_entity.type
_entity.pdbx_description
1 polymer ?
#
loop_
_entity_poly.entity_id
_entity_poly.type
_entity_poly.pdbx_seq_one_letter_code
_entity_poly.pdbx_strand_id
1 'polypeptide(L)'
;MRRKVLRDCVIGVLLLFVLPLAELSGAIAQESVFTVQQPDFQKSPYTGMTRQHWIQAGEYLLKGAFGYIHTLDDQMYFPKQLDKTYPNNDGQVPVAKLEGLARTLFIAAPLLKDNPELVMNGIRVADYYRHQLVGISNPKSPSFIPHRKGGPSQTLL
;
A
#
# COMPACT_ATOMS: atom_id res chain seq x y z
N MET A 1 -49.56 -73.09 -6.64
CA MET A 1 -49.83 -71.93 -5.81
C MET A 1 -48.82 -70.81 -6.22
N ARG A 2 -49.36 -69.73 -6.78
CA ARG A 2 -48.57 -68.60 -7.29
C ARG A 2 -48.19 -67.68 -6.14
N ARG A 3 -46.96 -67.24 -6.06
CA ARG A 3 -46.61 -65.99 -5.38
C ARG A 3 -45.64 -65.16 -6.24
N LYS A 4 -46.15 -64.05 -6.67
CA LYS A 4 -45.47 -62.97 -7.41
C LYS A 4 -44.53 -62.25 -6.43
N VAL A 5 -43.25 -62.11 -6.78
CA VAL A 5 -42.32 -61.27 -6.10
C VAL A 5 -42.28 -59.91 -6.82
N LEU A 6 -42.77 -58.89 -6.16
CA LEU A 6 -42.66 -57.53 -6.63
C LEU A 6 -41.17 -57.11 -6.44
N ARG A 7 -40.58 -56.64 -7.54
CA ARG A 7 -39.30 -55.98 -7.54
C ARG A 7 -39.54 -54.48 -7.38
N ASP A 8 -39.31 -53.99 -6.20
CA ASP A 8 -39.29 -52.53 -5.99
C ASP A 8 -37.94 -51.97 -6.45
N CYS A 9 -38.03 -51.22 -7.54
CA CYS A 9 -36.91 -50.48 -8.09
C CYS A 9 -36.74 -49.19 -7.29
N VAL A 10 -35.78 -49.14 -6.36
CA VAL A 10 -35.41 -47.89 -5.66
C VAL A 10 -34.47 -47.14 -6.59
N ILE A 11 -35.01 -46.14 -7.26
CA ILE A 11 -34.22 -45.19 -8.01
C ILE A 11 -33.65 -44.16 -7.02
N GLY A 12 -32.38 -44.37 -6.66
CA GLY A 12 -31.61 -43.41 -5.92
C GLY A 12 -31.27 -42.16 -6.79
N VAL A 13 -31.99 -41.09 -6.58
CA VAL A 13 -31.66 -39.81 -7.18
C VAL A 13 -30.43 -39.26 -6.48
N LEU A 14 -29.28 -39.43 -7.09
CA LEU A 14 -28.03 -38.77 -6.67
C LEU A 14 -28.08 -37.30 -7.04
N LEU A 15 -28.51 -36.44 -6.11
CA LEU A 15 -28.46 -35.01 -6.22
C LEU A 15 -26.98 -34.55 -6.12
N LEU A 16 -26.32 -34.42 -7.24
CA LEU A 16 -25.03 -33.76 -7.36
C LEU A 16 -25.24 -32.27 -7.04
N PHE A 17 -24.93 -31.86 -5.82
CA PHE A 17 -24.76 -30.47 -5.45
C PHE A 17 -23.50 -29.95 -6.18
N VAL A 18 -23.69 -29.38 -7.34
CA VAL A 18 -22.67 -28.54 -7.98
C VAL A 18 -22.69 -27.22 -7.22
N LEU A 19 -21.82 -27.11 -6.20
CA LEU A 19 -21.47 -25.81 -5.63
C LEU A 19 -20.80 -25.00 -6.73
N PRO A 20 -21.31 -23.80 -7.08
CA PRO A 20 -20.53 -22.89 -7.91
C PRO A 20 -19.30 -22.53 -7.10
N LEU A 21 -18.11 -22.91 -7.59
CA LEU A 21 -16.87 -22.23 -7.20
C LEU A 21 -17.07 -20.77 -7.64
N ALA A 22 -17.54 -19.96 -6.70
CA ALA A 22 -17.38 -18.53 -6.83
C ALA A 22 -15.86 -18.29 -6.89
N GLU A 23 -15.35 -18.09 -8.09
CA GLU A 23 -14.03 -17.56 -8.29
C GLU A 23 -13.99 -16.26 -7.48
N LEU A 24 -13.30 -16.30 -6.32
CA LEU A 24 -12.82 -15.09 -5.68
C LEU A 24 -11.73 -14.52 -6.62
N SER A 25 -12.15 -14.04 -7.76
CA SER A 25 -11.41 -13.04 -8.48
C SER A 25 -11.39 -11.82 -7.57
N GLY A 26 -10.36 -11.74 -6.73
CA GLY A 26 -10.00 -10.51 -6.07
C GLY A 26 -9.71 -9.50 -7.18
N ALA A 27 -10.77 -8.88 -7.68
CA ALA A 27 -10.64 -7.68 -8.46
C ALA A 27 -9.86 -6.72 -7.56
N ILE A 28 -8.55 -6.58 -7.83
CA ILE A 28 -7.79 -5.45 -7.32
C ILE A 28 -8.58 -4.27 -7.85
N ALA A 29 -9.36 -3.66 -6.96
CA ALA A 29 -10.10 -2.46 -7.28
C ALA A 29 -9.03 -1.48 -7.75
N GLN A 30 -8.98 -1.24 -9.06
CA GLN A 30 -8.07 -0.27 -9.63
C GLN A 30 -8.43 1.06 -8.97
N GLU A 31 -7.61 1.48 -8.02
CA GLU A 31 -7.85 2.70 -7.28
C GLU A 31 -7.95 3.84 -8.30
N SER A 32 -9.09 4.53 -8.32
CA SER A 32 -9.34 5.58 -9.30
C SER A 32 -8.23 6.63 -9.23
N VAL A 33 -7.71 7.01 -10.38
CA VAL A 33 -6.71 8.08 -10.48
C VAL A 33 -7.25 9.33 -9.77
N PHE A 34 -6.42 9.96 -8.93
CA PHE A 34 -6.81 11.19 -8.26
C PHE A 34 -7.21 12.28 -9.28
N THR A 35 -8.38 12.86 -9.08
CA THR A 35 -8.89 13.94 -9.89
C THR A 35 -9.33 15.12 -9.02
N VAL A 36 -9.01 16.34 -9.46
CA VAL A 36 -9.43 17.55 -8.76
C VAL A 36 -10.93 17.77 -8.99
N GLN A 37 -11.70 17.63 -7.92
CA GLN A 37 -13.15 17.90 -7.98
C GLN A 37 -13.41 19.40 -7.78
N GLN A 38 -14.23 20.00 -8.66
CA GLN A 38 -14.59 21.42 -8.59
C GLN A 38 -13.37 22.37 -8.49
N PRO A 39 -12.51 22.40 -9.53
CA PRO A 39 -11.31 23.26 -9.52
C PRO A 39 -11.69 24.73 -9.41
N ASP A 40 -10.91 25.48 -8.61
CA ASP A 40 -11.09 26.91 -8.39
C ASP A 40 -9.98 27.70 -9.11
N PHE A 41 -10.20 28.01 -10.36
CA PHE A 41 -9.24 28.75 -11.18
C PHE A 41 -9.16 30.25 -10.81
N GLN A 42 -10.05 30.76 -9.97
CA GLN A 42 -9.92 32.13 -9.43
C GLN A 42 -8.84 32.18 -8.35
N LYS A 43 -8.77 31.15 -7.48
CA LYS A 43 -7.73 31.03 -6.45
C LYS A 43 -6.41 30.49 -6.98
N SER A 44 -6.48 29.56 -7.93
CA SER A 44 -5.30 28.91 -8.51
C SER A 44 -5.42 28.86 -10.03
N PRO A 45 -5.01 29.92 -10.75
CA PRO A 45 -5.27 30.07 -12.18
C PRO A 45 -4.72 28.96 -13.07
N TYR A 46 -3.64 28.29 -12.65
CA TYR A 46 -2.97 27.26 -13.47
C TYR A 46 -3.44 25.85 -13.17
N THR A 47 -3.77 25.54 -11.92
CA THR A 47 -4.09 24.16 -11.52
C THR A 47 -5.54 23.98 -11.06
N GLY A 48 -6.20 25.07 -10.68
CA GLY A 48 -7.50 24.99 -10.01
C GLY A 48 -7.45 24.37 -8.63
N MET A 49 -6.25 23.96 -8.14
CA MET A 49 -6.11 23.26 -6.86
C MET A 49 -6.09 24.24 -5.70
N THR A 50 -7.02 24.09 -4.79
CA THR A 50 -7.02 24.74 -3.49
C THR A 50 -6.17 23.98 -2.48
N ARG A 51 -5.94 24.55 -1.27
CA ARG A 51 -5.28 23.84 -0.16
C ARG A 51 -5.94 22.49 0.12
N GLN A 52 -7.26 22.41 0.09
CA GLN A 52 -7.99 21.17 0.32
C GLN A 52 -7.67 20.10 -0.73
N HIS A 53 -7.57 20.48 -1.99
CA HIS A 53 -7.17 19.57 -3.06
C HIS A 53 -5.74 19.05 -2.88
N TRP A 54 -4.82 19.88 -2.39
CA TRP A 54 -3.45 19.45 -2.08
C TRP A 54 -3.42 18.47 -0.90
N ILE A 55 -4.24 18.67 0.13
CA ILE A 55 -4.40 17.72 1.23
C ILE A 55 -4.91 16.38 0.70
N GLN A 56 -5.98 16.39 -0.09
CA GLN A 56 -6.55 15.18 -0.68
C GLN A 56 -5.54 14.45 -1.61
N ALA A 57 -4.79 15.18 -2.40
CA ALA A 57 -3.73 14.60 -3.23
C ALA A 57 -2.62 13.96 -2.39
N GLY A 58 -2.22 14.61 -1.30
CA GLY A 58 -1.26 14.07 -0.34
C GLY A 58 -1.76 12.79 0.33
N GLU A 59 -3.00 12.78 0.77
CA GLU A 59 -3.65 11.58 1.35
C GLU A 59 -3.72 10.43 0.34
N TYR A 60 -4.11 10.73 -0.89
CA TYR A 60 -4.16 9.73 -1.97
C TYR A 60 -2.78 9.10 -2.22
N LEU A 61 -1.73 9.91 -2.36
CA LEU A 61 -0.36 9.43 -2.58
C LEU A 61 0.15 8.62 -1.39
N LEU A 62 -0.07 9.12 -0.17
CA LEU A 62 0.37 8.46 1.05
C LEU A 62 -0.37 7.14 1.27
N LYS A 63 -1.67 7.08 0.97
CA LYS A 63 -2.46 5.85 1.03
C LYS A 63 -1.92 4.78 0.08
N GLY A 64 -1.53 5.17 -1.15
CA GLY A 64 -0.87 4.25 -2.09
C GLY A 64 0.43 3.68 -1.53
N ALA A 65 1.25 4.52 -0.87
CA ALA A 65 2.47 4.08 -0.20
C ALA A 65 2.19 3.14 0.98
N PHE A 66 1.21 3.46 1.83
CA PHE A 66 0.80 2.65 2.96
C PHE A 66 0.10 1.34 2.57
N GLY A 67 -0.30 1.18 1.32
CA GLY A 67 -0.77 -0.11 0.80
C GLY A 67 0.27 -1.22 0.89
N TYR A 68 1.56 -0.89 0.99
CA TYR A 68 2.67 -1.82 1.16
C TYR A 68 3.14 -1.96 2.62
N ILE A 69 2.52 -1.27 3.56
CA ILE A 69 2.91 -1.24 4.97
C ILE A 69 1.84 -1.95 5.79
N HIS A 70 2.20 -3.06 6.42
CA HIS A 70 1.31 -3.89 7.23
C HIS A 70 1.72 -3.92 8.70
N THR A 71 2.99 -3.59 8.99
CA THR A 71 3.57 -3.51 10.33
C THR A 71 4.44 -2.26 10.47
N LEU A 72 4.80 -1.91 11.70
CA LEU A 72 5.73 -0.80 11.94
C LEU A 72 7.15 -1.07 11.41
N ASP A 73 7.52 -2.34 11.26
CA ASP A 73 8.84 -2.77 10.77
C ASP A 73 8.94 -2.80 9.23
N ASP A 74 7.80 -2.77 8.52
CA ASP A 74 7.82 -2.72 7.07
C ASP A 74 8.43 -1.41 6.58
N GLN A 75 9.26 -1.50 5.56
CA GLN A 75 10.00 -0.34 5.05
C GLN A 75 9.30 0.25 3.83
N MET A 76 9.40 1.56 3.64
CA MET A 76 8.93 2.25 2.44
C MET A 76 9.80 1.86 1.23
N TYR A 77 9.71 0.58 0.87
CA TYR A 77 10.40 -0.03 -0.24
C TYR A 77 9.39 -0.65 -1.20
N PHE A 78 9.21 -0.01 -2.34
CA PHE A 78 8.15 -0.34 -3.27
C PHE A 78 8.61 -1.33 -4.34
N PRO A 79 7.68 -2.13 -4.92
CA PRO A 79 7.98 -3.01 -6.02
C PRO A 79 8.63 -2.24 -7.18
N LYS A 80 9.59 -2.87 -7.82
CA LYS A 80 10.26 -2.33 -8.99
C LYS A 80 9.26 -2.16 -10.12
N GLN A 81 9.16 -0.97 -10.64
CA GLN A 81 8.31 -0.70 -11.79
C GLN A 81 8.84 -1.39 -13.04
N LEU A 82 7.94 -1.78 -13.93
CA LEU A 82 8.27 -2.32 -15.24
C LEU A 82 9.22 -1.34 -15.98
N ASP A 83 10.23 -1.89 -16.64
CA ASP A 83 11.25 -1.14 -17.40
C ASP A 83 12.14 -0.19 -16.57
N LYS A 84 12.06 -0.23 -15.23
CA LYS A 84 12.96 0.53 -14.35
C LYS A 84 14.09 -0.36 -13.82
N THR A 85 15.27 0.20 -13.77
CA THR A 85 16.47 -0.53 -13.33
C THR A 85 16.83 -0.27 -11.87
N TYR A 86 16.32 0.81 -11.27
CA TYR A 86 16.67 1.17 -9.89
C TYR A 86 15.75 0.52 -8.86
N PRO A 87 16.29 -0.03 -7.77
CA PRO A 87 17.69 -0.35 -7.54
C PRO A 87 18.17 -1.47 -8.47
N ASN A 88 19.39 -1.35 -9.04
CA ASN A 88 19.92 -2.32 -9.98
C ASN A 88 20.83 -3.37 -9.31
N ASN A 89 21.18 -3.16 -8.05
CA ASN A 89 21.97 -4.09 -7.24
C ASN A 89 21.65 -3.95 -5.76
N ASP A 90 22.08 -4.92 -4.96
CA ASP A 90 21.80 -4.97 -3.52
C ASP A 90 22.37 -3.78 -2.73
N GLY A 91 23.48 -3.20 -3.19
CA GLY A 91 24.07 -2.02 -2.54
C GLY A 91 23.19 -0.76 -2.65
N GLN A 92 22.26 -0.72 -3.58
CA GLN A 92 21.31 0.40 -3.73
C GLN A 92 20.02 0.22 -2.92
N VAL A 93 19.72 -0.98 -2.45
CA VAL A 93 18.49 -1.26 -1.69
C VAL A 93 18.38 -0.40 -0.42
N PRO A 94 19.41 -0.25 0.44
CA PRO A 94 19.33 0.63 1.60
C PRO A 94 19.02 2.09 1.24
N VAL A 95 19.57 2.57 0.13
CA VAL A 95 19.31 3.93 -0.36
C VAL A 95 17.87 4.06 -0.84
N ALA A 96 17.35 3.08 -1.58
CA ALA A 96 15.96 3.09 -2.04
C ALA A 96 14.96 3.09 -0.88
N LYS A 97 15.25 2.34 0.19
CA LYS A 97 14.45 2.33 1.43
C LYS A 97 14.44 3.70 2.11
N LEU A 98 15.61 4.32 2.22
CA LEU A 98 15.74 5.67 2.81
C LEU A 98 15.03 6.72 1.94
N GLU A 99 15.17 6.64 0.62
CA GLU A 99 14.45 7.53 -0.29
C GLU A 99 12.93 7.40 -0.15
N GLY A 100 12.41 6.17 -0.10
CA GLY A 100 10.99 5.92 0.11
C GLY A 100 10.49 6.54 1.41
N LEU A 101 11.22 6.31 2.51
CA LEU A 101 10.89 6.89 3.81
C LEU A 101 10.94 8.42 3.79
N ALA A 102 12.01 9.01 3.27
CA ALA A 102 12.19 10.47 3.25
C ALA A 102 11.13 11.15 2.38
N ARG A 103 10.91 10.68 1.16
CA ARG A 103 9.95 11.28 0.21
C ARG A 103 8.52 11.21 0.74
N THR A 104 8.12 10.09 1.34
CA THR A 104 6.78 9.94 1.91
C THR A 104 6.61 10.74 3.20
N LEU A 105 7.67 10.96 4.00
CA LEU A 105 7.63 11.80 5.19
C LEU A 105 7.30 13.26 4.84
N PHE A 106 7.83 13.81 3.73
CA PHE A 106 7.47 15.16 3.27
C PHE A 106 5.98 15.31 2.94
N ILE A 107 5.33 14.23 2.51
CA ILE A 107 3.89 14.20 2.29
C ILE A 107 3.15 14.04 3.62
N ALA A 108 3.62 13.15 4.48
CA ALA A 108 2.97 12.83 5.75
C ALA A 108 3.02 13.99 6.76
N ALA A 109 4.14 14.72 6.86
CA ALA A 109 4.33 15.75 7.87
C ALA A 109 3.25 16.85 7.87
N PRO A 110 2.90 17.46 6.73
CA PRO A 110 1.81 18.45 6.70
C PRO A 110 0.43 17.83 7.00
N LEU A 111 0.19 16.58 6.59
CA LEU A 111 -1.05 15.88 6.90
C LEU A 111 -1.19 15.61 8.41
N LEU A 112 -0.10 15.18 9.05
CA LEU A 112 -0.05 14.93 10.49
C LEU A 112 -0.18 16.19 11.32
N LYS A 113 0.21 17.35 10.79
CA LYS A 113 -0.03 18.64 11.45
C LYS A 113 -1.52 18.94 11.57
N ASP A 114 -2.31 18.64 10.54
CA ASP A 114 -3.74 18.87 10.51
C ASP A 114 -4.53 17.72 11.15
N ASN A 115 -4.02 16.47 11.07
CA ASN A 115 -4.62 15.27 11.64
C ASN A 115 -3.55 14.36 12.28
N PRO A 116 -3.18 14.58 13.55
CA PRO A 116 -2.16 13.77 14.26
C PRO A 116 -2.54 12.29 14.42
N GLU A 117 -3.83 11.99 14.39
CA GLU A 117 -4.37 10.64 14.58
C GLU A 117 -4.62 9.89 13.25
N LEU A 118 -4.08 10.40 12.14
CA LEU A 118 -4.25 9.81 10.82
C LEU A 118 -3.83 8.33 10.82
N VAL A 119 -4.74 7.47 10.36
CA VAL A 119 -4.53 6.03 10.22
C VAL A 119 -4.63 5.65 8.75
N MET A 120 -3.68 4.87 8.26
CA MET A 120 -3.66 4.30 6.92
C MET A 120 -3.34 2.81 7.00
N ASN A 121 -4.07 1.98 6.30
CA ASN A 121 -3.93 0.52 6.32
C ASN A 121 -3.87 -0.06 7.75
N GLY A 122 -4.67 0.47 8.68
CA GLY A 122 -4.70 0.05 10.07
C GLY A 122 -3.51 0.52 10.93
N ILE A 123 -2.59 1.30 10.36
CA ILE A 123 -1.38 1.79 11.05
C ILE A 123 -1.51 3.30 11.27
N ARG A 124 -1.25 3.74 12.51
CA ARG A 124 -1.17 5.16 12.82
C ARG A 124 0.10 5.74 12.19
N VAL A 125 -0.08 6.67 11.27
CA VAL A 125 0.99 7.22 10.43
C VAL A 125 2.11 7.84 11.26
N ALA A 126 1.76 8.58 12.33
CA ALA A 126 2.73 9.19 13.23
C ALA A 126 3.62 8.14 13.93
N ASP A 127 3.04 7.02 14.37
CA ASP A 127 3.78 5.96 15.06
C ASP A 127 4.71 5.22 14.09
N TYR A 128 4.25 5.00 12.86
CA TYR A 128 5.08 4.42 11.82
C TYR A 128 6.34 5.25 11.56
N TYR A 129 6.20 6.55 11.28
CA TYR A 129 7.38 7.38 11.00
C TYR A 129 8.29 7.53 12.22
N ARG A 130 7.74 7.65 13.42
CA ARG A 130 8.55 7.66 14.65
C ARG A 130 9.37 6.38 14.79
N HIS A 131 8.73 5.23 14.60
CA HIS A 131 9.39 3.92 14.67
C HIS A 131 10.51 3.81 13.62
N GLN A 132 10.23 4.16 12.38
CA GLN A 132 11.20 4.09 11.29
C GLN A 132 12.37 5.05 11.48
N LEU A 133 12.14 6.31 11.89
CA LEU A 133 13.19 7.30 12.14
C LEU A 133 14.12 6.89 13.28
N VAL A 134 13.62 6.27 14.33
CA VAL A 134 14.45 5.69 15.40
C VAL A 134 15.20 4.46 14.89
N GLY A 135 14.53 3.64 14.08
CA GLY A 135 15.08 2.39 13.56
C GLY A 135 16.25 2.58 12.61
N ILE A 136 16.21 3.59 11.72
CA ILE A 136 17.26 3.79 10.71
C ILE A 136 18.67 4.00 11.25
N SER A 137 18.79 4.50 12.49
CA SER A 137 20.08 4.72 13.18
C SER A 137 20.44 3.62 14.18
N ASN A 138 19.56 2.64 14.39
CA ASN A 138 19.79 1.55 15.34
C ASN A 138 20.24 0.27 14.62
N PRO A 139 21.50 -0.21 14.78
CA PRO A 139 22.01 -1.42 14.11
C PRO A 139 21.23 -2.71 14.42
N LYS A 140 20.42 -2.72 15.48
CA LYS A 140 19.59 -3.87 15.87
C LYS A 140 18.17 -3.82 15.27
N SER A 141 17.82 -2.72 14.62
CA SER A 141 16.49 -2.55 13.99
C SER A 141 16.45 -3.18 12.61
N PRO A 142 15.31 -3.80 12.20
CA PRO A 142 15.07 -4.20 10.83
C PRO A 142 15.14 -3.03 9.84
N SER A 143 14.84 -1.82 10.32
CA SER A 143 14.87 -0.59 9.53
C SER A 143 16.26 0.05 9.46
N PHE A 144 17.28 -0.55 10.07
CA PHE A 144 18.65 0.02 10.07
C PHE A 144 19.17 0.25 8.66
N ILE A 145 19.70 1.45 8.43
CA ILE A 145 20.33 1.82 7.18
C ILE A 145 21.81 2.08 7.45
N PRO A 146 22.71 1.19 6.98
CA PRO A 146 24.14 1.34 7.23
C PRO A 146 24.68 2.58 6.54
N HIS A 147 25.62 3.26 7.20
CA HIS A 147 26.31 4.42 6.64
C HIS A 147 27.03 4.02 5.34
N ARG A 148 26.76 4.72 4.26
CA ARG A 148 27.43 4.50 2.98
C ARG A 148 28.78 5.21 2.99
N LYS A 149 29.84 4.46 2.69
CA LYS A 149 31.17 5.02 2.47
C LYS A 149 31.28 5.53 1.02
N GLY A 150 31.51 6.83 0.86
CA GLY A 150 31.83 7.47 -0.43
C GLY A 150 30.63 7.79 -1.32
N GLY A 151 30.83 8.78 -2.19
CA GLY A 151 29.87 9.28 -3.18
C GLY A 151 28.89 10.33 -2.66
N PRO A 152 28.29 11.13 -3.54
CA PRO A 152 27.27 12.09 -3.14
C PRO A 152 26.12 11.34 -2.51
N SER A 153 25.87 11.64 -1.27
CA SER A 153 24.80 11.03 -0.50
C SER A 153 23.51 11.82 -0.72
N GLN A 154 22.53 11.26 -1.36
CA GLN A 154 21.15 11.79 -1.32
C GLN A 154 20.53 11.64 0.09
N THR A 155 21.28 11.11 1.04
CA THR A 155 20.89 10.91 2.43
C THR A 155 20.97 12.18 3.29
N LEU A 156 21.38 13.30 2.72
CA LEU A 156 21.50 14.59 3.40
C LEU A 156 20.42 15.60 2.96
N LEU A 157 19.25 15.10 2.56
CA LEU A 157 18.09 15.96 2.34
C LEU A 157 17.22 16.02 3.58
#